data_65de5831a1b58816bcb8bfadedaf4863
#
_entry.id   65de5831a1b58816bcb8bfadedaf4863
#
_cell.length_a   1.000
_cell.length_b   1.000
_cell.length_c   1.000
_cell.angle_alpha   90.00
_cell.angle_beta   90.00
_cell.angle_gamma   90.00
#
_symmetry.space_group_name_H-M   'P 1'
#
loop_
_entity.id
_entity.type
_entity.pdbx_description
1 polymer ?
#
loop_
_entity_poly.entity_id
_entity_poly.type
_entity_poly.pdbx_seq_one_letter_code
_entity_poly.pdbx_strand_id
1 'polypeptide(L)'
;MDKKFGWRQFTVQRVRILAVLSVIAVLAGNVGASYWLAELFSHFVPYYAAVFVLAAWLDSGWKRWLWLGAASVLLLWLAQPFEGERPSETHHSLLWYNVNLDNPKAAEESAKILAAAPDVLALAEIDLADSGWQALRRSYP
;
A
#
# COMPACT_ATOMS: atom_id res chain seq x y z
N MET A 1 24.80 -27.82 -29.65
CA MET A 1 24.77 -26.57 -28.85
C MET A 1 23.36 -26.42 -28.30
N ASP A 2 23.22 -26.63 -26.98
CA ASP A 2 21.91 -26.73 -26.32
C ASP A 2 21.18 -25.41 -26.26
N LYS A 3 20.07 -25.25 -27.01
CA LYS A 3 19.18 -24.10 -26.96
C LYS A 3 18.64 -23.81 -25.54
N LYS A 4 18.60 -24.81 -24.65
CA LYS A 4 18.14 -24.65 -23.24
C LYS A 4 19.07 -23.79 -22.37
N PHE A 5 20.36 -23.77 -22.68
CA PHE A 5 21.33 -22.98 -21.92
C PHE A 5 21.14 -21.44 -22.14
N GLY A 6 20.81 -21.04 -23.37
CA GLY A 6 20.60 -19.64 -23.73
C GLY A 6 19.37 -19.02 -23.06
N TRP A 7 18.26 -19.76 -22.92
CA TRP A 7 17.03 -19.27 -22.29
C TRP A 7 17.19 -18.94 -20.80
N ARG A 8 17.86 -19.82 -20.07
CA ARG A 8 18.10 -19.59 -18.64
C ARG A 8 18.96 -18.35 -18.38
N GLN A 9 20.03 -18.18 -19.14
CA GLN A 9 20.89 -16.99 -19.03
C GLN A 9 20.13 -15.71 -19.37
N PHE A 10 19.32 -15.73 -20.42
CA PHE A 10 18.49 -14.62 -20.84
C PHE A 10 17.49 -14.22 -19.73
N THR A 11 16.80 -15.18 -19.11
CA THR A 11 15.87 -14.93 -18.02
C THR A 11 16.58 -14.34 -16.80
N VAL A 12 17.70 -14.92 -16.37
CA VAL A 12 18.50 -14.43 -15.24
C VAL A 12 18.94 -12.99 -15.47
N GLN A 13 19.40 -12.66 -16.68
CA GLN A 13 19.84 -11.30 -16.99
C GLN A 13 18.68 -10.30 -16.92
N ARG A 14 17.51 -10.62 -17.42
CA ARG A 14 16.32 -9.75 -17.36
C ARG A 14 15.85 -9.53 -15.93
N VAL A 15 15.80 -10.59 -15.13
CA VAL A 15 15.41 -10.48 -13.73
C VAL A 15 16.41 -9.62 -12.95
N ARG A 16 17.71 -9.71 -13.23
CA ARG A 16 18.72 -8.82 -12.63
C ARG A 16 18.52 -7.35 -13.02
N ILE A 17 18.19 -7.09 -14.28
CA ILE A 17 17.89 -5.72 -14.73
C ILE A 17 16.66 -5.19 -13.99
N LEU A 18 15.59 -5.98 -13.89
CA LEU A 18 14.40 -5.61 -13.13
C LEU A 18 14.73 -5.37 -11.64
N ALA A 19 15.58 -6.19 -11.04
CA ALA A 19 16.00 -6.00 -9.64
C ALA A 19 16.78 -4.70 -9.47
N VAL A 20 17.69 -4.36 -10.37
CA VAL A 20 18.41 -3.08 -10.33
C VAL A 20 17.44 -1.90 -10.51
N LEU A 21 16.51 -1.99 -11.46
CA LEU A 21 15.47 -0.96 -11.64
C LEU A 21 14.58 -0.83 -10.41
N SER A 22 14.27 -1.93 -9.74
CA SER A 22 13.52 -1.92 -8.46
C SER A 22 14.29 -1.19 -7.35
N VAL A 23 15.61 -1.36 -7.26
CA VAL A 23 16.44 -0.57 -6.32
C VAL A 23 16.31 0.92 -6.62
N ILE A 24 16.44 1.31 -7.89
CA ILE A 24 16.31 2.73 -8.30
C ILE A 24 14.91 3.26 -7.96
N ALA A 25 13.87 2.46 -8.21
CA ALA A 25 12.49 2.83 -7.90
C ALA A 25 12.25 3.02 -6.39
N VAL A 26 12.80 2.12 -5.55
CA VAL A 26 12.74 2.25 -4.08
C VAL A 26 13.44 3.52 -3.62
N LEU A 27 14.62 3.80 -4.15
CA LEU A 27 15.36 5.03 -3.82
C LEU A 27 14.60 6.28 -4.27
N ALA A 28 14.02 6.27 -5.47
CA ALA A 28 13.18 7.35 -5.97
C ALA A 28 11.94 7.57 -5.09
N GLY A 29 11.26 6.50 -4.67
CA GLY A 29 10.09 6.56 -3.78
C GLY A 29 10.42 7.21 -2.43
N ASN A 30 11.63 7.01 -1.90
CA ASN A 30 12.06 7.65 -0.65
C ASN A 30 12.26 9.18 -0.78
N VAL A 31 12.45 9.70 -1.99
CA VAL A 31 12.53 11.15 -2.26
C VAL A 31 11.13 11.75 -2.52
N GLY A 32 10.10 10.90 -2.51
CA GLY A 32 8.71 11.21 -2.89
C GLY A 32 8.06 12.34 -2.09
N ALA A 33 8.46 12.58 -0.85
CA ALA A 33 7.97 13.69 -0.03
C ALA A 33 8.12 15.07 -0.71
N SER A 34 9.05 15.22 -1.66
CA SER A 34 9.30 16.44 -2.41
C SER A 34 8.69 16.43 -3.82
N TYR A 35 8.36 15.25 -4.37
CA TYR A 35 7.89 15.10 -5.75
C TYR A 35 6.83 14.00 -5.84
N TRP A 36 5.58 14.38 -6.09
CA TRP A 36 4.44 13.46 -6.18
C TRP A 36 4.65 12.29 -7.16
N LEU A 37 5.38 12.51 -8.26
CA LEU A 37 5.68 11.46 -9.25
C LEU A 37 6.63 10.39 -8.67
N ALA A 38 7.55 10.78 -7.78
CA ALA A 38 8.46 9.85 -7.12
C ALA A 38 7.72 9.04 -6.03
N GLU A 39 6.73 9.63 -5.35
CA GLU A 39 5.87 8.95 -4.39
C GLU A 39 5.13 7.75 -5.02
N LEU A 40 4.78 7.84 -6.32
CA LEU A 40 4.13 6.74 -7.03
C LEU A 40 4.91 5.43 -6.94
N PHE A 41 6.25 5.49 -6.91
CA PHE A 41 7.08 4.28 -6.78
C PHE A 41 6.96 3.61 -5.42
N SER A 42 6.58 4.30 -4.35
CA SER A 42 6.39 3.71 -3.03
C SER A 42 5.22 2.72 -2.97
N HIS A 43 4.21 2.88 -3.83
CA HIS A 43 3.07 1.97 -3.88
C HIS A 43 3.41 0.57 -4.44
N PHE A 44 4.53 0.42 -5.13
CA PHE A 44 4.95 -0.83 -5.75
C PHE A 44 5.95 -1.64 -4.92
N VAL A 45 6.23 -1.25 -3.69
CA VAL A 45 7.22 -1.93 -2.82
C VAL A 45 7.00 -3.43 -2.67
N PRO A 46 5.76 -3.97 -2.53
CA PRO A 46 5.54 -5.42 -2.48
C PRO A 46 6.03 -6.14 -3.74
N TYR A 47 5.86 -5.51 -4.90
CA TYR A 47 6.32 -6.07 -6.18
C TYR A 47 7.84 -6.06 -6.30
N TYR A 48 8.50 -5.01 -5.79
CA TYR A 48 9.97 -4.96 -5.74
C TYR A 48 10.53 -6.06 -4.84
N ALA A 49 9.92 -6.30 -3.69
CA ALA A 49 10.30 -7.41 -2.82
C ALA A 49 10.18 -8.76 -3.53
N ALA A 50 9.10 -9.00 -4.28
CA ALA A 50 8.91 -10.20 -5.09
C ALA A 50 9.99 -10.35 -6.17
N VAL A 51 10.36 -9.26 -6.85
CA VAL A 51 11.46 -9.26 -7.85
C VAL A 51 12.79 -9.64 -7.20
N PHE A 52 13.09 -9.12 -6.00
CA PHE A 52 14.33 -9.46 -5.27
C PHE A 52 14.35 -10.93 -4.84
N VAL A 53 13.23 -11.48 -4.36
CA VAL A 53 13.12 -12.91 -4.06
C VAL A 53 13.35 -13.76 -5.31
N LEU A 54 12.77 -13.40 -6.45
CA LEU A 54 12.97 -14.08 -7.71
C LEU A 54 14.43 -13.99 -8.18
N ALA A 55 15.05 -12.82 -8.05
CA ALA A 55 16.47 -12.63 -8.37
C ALA A 55 17.36 -13.51 -7.47
N ALA A 56 17.08 -13.57 -6.19
CA ALA A 56 17.79 -14.44 -5.24
C ALA A 56 17.66 -15.93 -5.58
N TRP A 57 16.47 -16.34 -6.04
CA TRP A 57 16.22 -17.72 -6.44
C TRP A 57 17.01 -18.12 -7.70
N LEU A 58 17.11 -17.21 -8.65
CA LEU A 58 17.79 -17.46 -9.94
C LEU A 58 19.30 -17.27 -9.86
N ASP A 59 19.79 -16.46 -8.93
CA ASP A 59 21.21 -16.16 -8.74
C ASP A 59 21.91 -17.19 -7.81
N SER A 60 23.25 -17.17 -7.84
CA SER A 60 24.09 -18.00 -7.01
C SER A 60 25.23 -17.16 -6.37
N GLY A 61 25.88 -17.75 -5.38
CA GLY A 61 26.98 -17.10 -4.68
C GLY A 61 26.54 -15.86 -3.91
N TRP A 62 27.41 -14.86 -3.81
CA TRP A 62 27.18 -13.64 -3.03
C TRP A 62 25.98 -12.80 -3.52
N LYS A 63 25.66 -12.85 -4.83
CA LYS A 63 24.55 -12.11 -5.41
C LYS A 63 23.20 -12.57 -4.85
N ARG A 64 23.04 -13.87 -4.58
CA ARG A 64 21.84 -14.41 -3.91
C ARG A 64 21.60 -13.71 -2.58
N TRP A 65 22.65 -13.61 -1.77
CA TRP A 65 22.55 -12.99 -0.44
C TRP A 65 22.27 -11.49 -0.50
N LEU A 66 22.80 -10.81 -1.52
CA LEU A 66 22.50 -9.39 -1.76
C LEU A 66 20.99 -9.20 -2.01
N TRP A 67 20.40 -10.01 -2.90
CA TRP A 67 18.97 -9.90 -3.20
C TRP A 67 18.08 -10.34 -2.03
N LEU A 68 18.48 -11.37 -1.28
CA LEU A 68 17.76 -11.77 -0.07
C LEU A 68 17.81 -10.66 0.98
N GLY A 69 18.95 -9.99 1.16
CA GLY A 69 19.07 -8.84 2.05
C GLY A 69 18.14 -7.70 1.65
N ALA A 70 18.13 -7.35 0.35
CA ALA A 70 17.23 -6.31 -0.16
C ALA A 70 15.75 -6.68 0.04
N ALA A 71 15.37 -7.92 -0.27
CA ALA A 71 14.00 -8.40 -0.03
C ALA A 71 13.62 -8.33 1.45
N SER A 72 14.53 -8.78 2.34
CA SER A 72 14.29 -8.77 3.79
C SER A 72 14.08 -7.35 4.32
N VAL A 73 14.88 -6.38 3.87
CA VAL A 73 14.71 -4.98 4.28
C VAL A 73 13.33 -4.46 3.87
N LEU A 74 12.88 -4.70 2.63
CA LEU A 74 11.57 -4.26 2.19
C LEU A 74 10.42 -4.98 2.91
N LEU A 75 10.54 -6.28 3.15
CA LEU A 75 9.52 -7.05 3.87
C LEU A 75 9.43 -6.62 5.33
N LEU A 76 10.53 -6.36 6.00
CA LEU A 76 10.54 -5.81 7.35
C LEU A 76 9.93 -4.42 7.39
N TRP A 77 10.22 -3.57 6.41
CA TRP A 77 9.60 -2.25 6.30
C TRP A 77 8.09 -2.34 6.09
N LEU A 78 7.61 -3.25 5.23
CA LEU A 78 6.18 -3.49 5.02
C LEU A 78 5.48 -4.12 6.23
N ALA A 79 6.21 -4.87 7.05
CA ALA A 79 5.68 -5.50 8.26
C ALA A 79 5.63 -4.55 9.47
N GLN A 80 6.23 -3.35 9.37
CA GLN A 80 6.11 -2.37 10.44
C GLN A 80 4.65 -1.96 10.60
N PRO A 81 4.09 -2.03 11.82
CA PRO A 81 2.76 -1.50 12.06
C PRO A 81 2.76 -0.01 11.69
N PHE A 82 1.73 0.41 10.97
CA PHE A 82 1.51 1.83 10.74
C PHE A 82 1.19 2.48 12.09
N GLU A 83 2.22 3.01 12.76
CA GLU A 83 2.02 3.85 13.93
C GLU A 83 1.50 5.19 13.42
N GLY A 84 0.18 5.31 13.29
CA GLY A 84 -0.44 6.62 13.15
C GLY A 84 0.01 7.49 14.33
N GLU A 85 0.34 8.74 14.09
CA GLU A 85 0.63 9.69 15.14
C GLU A 85 -0.50 9.62 16.18
N ARG A 86 -0.15 9.37 17.45
CA ARG A 86 -1.14 9.41 18.51
C ARG A 86 -1.69 10.83 18.56
N PRO A 87 -3.02 11.03 18.43
CA PRO A 87 -3.57 12.38 18.48
C PRO A 87 -3.14 13.03 19.80
N SER A 88 -2.56 14.20 19.73
CA SER A 88 -2.38 15.03 20.92
C SER A 88 -3.77 15.47 21.40
N GLU A 89 -3.92 15.78 22.68
CA GLU A 89 -5.20 16.11 23.33
C GLU A 89 -5.99 17.28 22.67
N THR A 90 -5.46 17.92 21.65
CA THR A 90 -6.03 19.09 20.95
C THR A 90 -6.41 18.81 19.49
N HIS A 91 -6.40 17.58 19.02
CA HIS A 91 -6.73 17.27 17.64
C HIS A 91 -8.21 16.93 17.46
N HIS A 92 -8.81 17.52 16.42
CA HIS A 92 -10.11 17.11 15.92
C HIS A 92 -9.94 15.81 15.11
N SER A 93 -10.85 14.87 15.35
CA SER A 93 -10.90 13.62 14.59
C SER A 93 -11.66 13.81 13.28
N LEU A 94 -11.07 13.40 12.16
CA LEU A 94 -11.72 13.37 10.85
C LEU A 94 -11.89 11.93 10.41
N LEU A 95 -13.13 11.53 10.13
CA LEU A 95 -13.41 10.26 9.45
C LEU A 95 -13.80 10.54 7.99
N TRP A 96 -13.01 10.03 7.06
CA TRP A 96 -13.38 9.98 5.65
C TRP A 96 -13.68 8.54 5.26
N TYR A 97 -14.84 8.30 4.64
CA TYR A 97 -15.27 6.95 4.27
C TYR A 97 -16.08 6.97 2.97
N ASN A 98 -15.77 6.04 2.05
CA ASN A 98 -16.59 5.78 0.88
C ASN A 98 -17.57 4.67 1.23
N VAL A 99 -18.89 5.01 1.25
CA VAL A 99 -19.95 4.10 1.73
C VAL A 99 -20.57 3.24 0.65
N ASN A 100 -20.23 3.48 -0.61
CA ASN A 100 -20.88 2.88 -1.78
C ASN A 100 -22.37 3.19 -1.90
N LEU A 101 -22.79 3.70 -3.06
CA LEU A 101 -24.14 4.24 -3.31
C LEU A 101 -25.27 3.24 -2.98
N ASP A 102 -25.11 1.97 -3.33
CA ASP A 102 -26.08 0.89 -3.12
C ASP A 102 -25.70 0.00 -1.93
N ASN A 103 -25.43 0.59 -0.76
CA ASN A 103 -24.94 -0.14 0.39
C ASN A 103 -26.05 -0.87 1.15
N PRO A 104 -26.15 -2.22 1.07
CA PRO A 104 -27.20 -2.98 1.77
C PRO A 104 -26.99 -2.99 3.30
N LYS A 105 -25.87 -2.48 3.81
CA LYS A 105 -25.50 -2.40 5.23
C LYS A 105 -25.50 -0.98 5.77
N ALA A 106 -26.16 -0.04 5.11
CA ALA A 106 -26.16 1.38 5.46
C ALA A 106 -26.45 1.62 6.95
N ALA A 107 -27.44 0.94 7.53
CA ALA A 107 -27.79 1.08 8.94
C ALA A 107 -26.69 0.56 9.90
N GLU A 108 -26.05 -0.56 9.56
CA GLU A 108 -24.93 -1.12 10.35
C GLU A 108 -23.70 -0.21 10.32
N GLU A 109 -23.36 0.30 9.13
CA GLU A 109 -22.22 1.20 8.96
C GLU A 109 -22.47 2.57 9.60
N SER A 110 -23.70 3.10 9.47
CA SER A 110 -24.13 4.31 10.18
C SER A 110 -23.92 4.17 11.70
N ALA A 111 -24.30 3.02 12.28
CA ALA A 111 -24.10 2.76 13.70
C ALA A 111 -22.61 2.69 14.10
N LYS A 112 -21.75 2.10 13.25
CA LYS A 112 -20.29 2.05 13.48
C LYS A 112 -19.66 3.44 13.43
N ILE A 113 -20.07 4.26 12.46
CA ILE A 113 -19.58 5.64 12.33
C ILE A 113 -20.00 6.48 13.54
N LEU A 114 -21.27 6.35 13.99
CA LEU A 114 -21.75 7.04 15.19
C LEU A 114 -21.00 6.59 16.45
N ALA A 115 -20.67 5.30 16.56
CA ALA A 115 -19.89 4.77 17.69
C ALA A 115 -18.44 5.30 17.69
N ALA A 116 -17.87 5.58 16.52
CA ALA A 116 -16.55 6.19 16.40
C ALA A 116 -16.54 7.67 16.78
N ALA A 117 -17.71 8.32 16.75
CA ALA A 117 -17.94 9.71 17.16
C ALA A 117 -16.88 10.72 16.63
N PRO A 118 -16.60 10.77 15.31
CA PRO A 118 -15.62 11.71 14.78
C PRO A 118 -16.14 13.15 14.89
N ASP A 119 -15.23 14.11 15.10
CA ASP A 119 -15.59 15.54 15.13
C ASP A 119 -16.01 16.06 13.75
N VAL A 120 -15.41 15.52 12.70
CA VAL A 120 -15.73 15.83 11.30
C VAL A 120 -15.93 14.54 10.54
N LEU A 121 -17.03 14.47 9.77
CA LEU A 121 -17.38 13.32 8.94
C LEU A 121 -17.47 13.72 7.47
N ALA A 122 -16.70 13.07 6.63
CA ALA A 122 -16.78 13.20 5.17
C ALA A 122 -17.14 11.84 4.54
N LEU A 123 -18.31 11.77 3.90
CA LEU A 123 -18.79 10.56 3.23
C LEU A 123 -18.83 10.77 1.71
N ALA A 124 -18.32 9.79 0.98
CA ALA A 124 -18.44 9.72 -0.48
C ALA A 124 -19.42 8.63 -0.88
N GLU A 125 -20.09 8.82 -2.02
CA GLU A 125 -21.04 7.87 -2.60
C GLU A 125 -22.20 7.51 -1.65
N ILE A 126 -22.71 8.48 -0.89
CA ILE A 126 -23.85 8.28 0.01
C ILE A 126 -25.16 8.59 -0.69
N ASP A 127 -26.13 7.69 -0.62
CA ASP A 127 -27.53 7.99 -0.93
C ASP A 127 -28.24 8.54 0.31
N LEU A 128 -28.41 9.85 0.36
CA LEU A 128 -29.08 10.52 1.46
C LEU A 128 -30.59 10.21 1.58
N ALA A 129 -31.20 9.60 0.56
CA ALA A 129 -32.60 9.15 0.59
C ALA A 129 -32.75 7.81 1.33
N ASP A 130 -31.70 7.01 1.43
CA ASP A 130 -31.71 5.74 2.15
C ASP A 130 -31.93 5.96 3.66
N SER A 131 -32.95 5.27 4.19
CA SER A 131 -33.33 5.33 5.61
C SER A 131 -32.24 4.85 6.56
N GLY A 132 -31.30 4.00 6.11
CA GLY A 132 -30.15 3.53 6.88
C GLY A 132 -29.22 4.64 7.37
N TRP A 133 -29.17 5.79 6.65
CA TRP A 133 -28.35 6.94 6.99
C TRP A 133 -29.04 8.00 7.85
N GLN A 134 -30.33 7.83 8.17
CA GLN A 134 -31.09 8.86 8.90
C GLN A 134 -30.54 9.19 10.29
N ALA A 135 -30.04 8.20 11.03
CA ALA A 135 -29.44 8.40 12.33
C ALA A 135 -28.18 9.29 12.23
N LEU A 136 -27.36 9.04 11.21
CA LEU A 136 -26.14 9.81 10.96
C LEU A 136 -26.45 11.27 10.59
N ARG A 137 -27.43 11.49 9.69
CA ARG A 137 -27.87 12.83 9.30
C ARG A 137 -28.41 13.68 10.45
N ARG A 138 -28.97 13.05 11.50
CA ARG A 138 -29.44 13.76 12.71
C ARG A 138 -28.29 14.18 13.60
N SER A 139 -27.22 13.40 13.62
CA SER A 139 -26.05 13.64 14.49
C SER A 139 -25.02 14.55 13.84
N TYR A 140 -24.96 14.57 12.50
CA TYR A 140 -24.08 15.43 11.70
C TYR A 140 -24.94 16.23 10.71
N PRO A 141 -25.53 17.35 11.13
CA PRO A 141 -26.41 18.17 10.32
C PRO A 141 -25.72 18.92 9.19
#